data_6371417e572d45adbfaeb29db05dc534
#
_entry.id   6371417e572d45adbfaeb29db05dc534
#
_cell.length_a   1.000
_cell.length_b   1.000
_cell.length_c   1.000
_cell.angle_alpha   90.00
_cell.angle_beta   90.00
_cell.angle_gamma   90.00
#
_symmetry.space_group_name_H-M   'P 1'
#
loop_
_entity.id
_entity.type
_entity.pdbx_description
1 polymer ?
#
loop_
_entity_poly.entity_id
_entity_poly.type
_entity_poly.pdbx_seq_one_letter_code
_entity_poly.pdbx_strand_id
1 'polypeptide(L)'
;MTPVTPPTLTAEPTHGCVRCGAQIPIEASMCEGCNPLGLKAPAASQAHGIAFLGIGVAVVIMAVVARLAIAGIGPFYSTVTNVAPEGGALRVTVALTNQGSAPGSTTCRIDDPSERGIGPEAQFFESPQVQPGKTLLFDVVVTSLGTQVRPLSANCS
;
A
#
# COMPACT_ATOMS: atom_id res chain seq x y z
N MET A 1 -60.90 36.21 30.92
CA MET A 1 -60.96 35.18 29.84
C MET A 1 -59.74 35.41 28.97
N THR A 2 -58.71 34.61 29.13
CA THR A 2 -57.47 34.65 28.32
C THR A 2 -57.66 33.80 27.06
N PRO A 3 -57.40 34.30 25.88
CA PRO A 3 -57.51 33.53 24.65
C PRO A 3 -56.42 32.46 24.62
N VAL A 4 -56.83 31.18 24.47
CA VAL A 4 -55.93 30.05 24.23
C VAL A 4 -55.54 30.06 22.73
N THR A 5 -54.30 30.35 22.46
CA THR A 5 -53.72 30.25 21.09
C THR A 5 -53.61 28.77 20.73
N PRO A 6 -54.17 28.31 19.58
CA PRO A 6 -54.03 26.95 19.18
C PRO A 6 -52.56 26.61 18.85
N PRO A 7 -52.08 25.40 19.14
CA PRO A 7 -50.71 24.98 18.80
C PRO A 7 -50.52 25.02 17.28
N THR A 8 -49.50 25.72 16.84
CA THR A 8 -49.05 25.68 15.44
C THR A 8 -48.52 24.30 15.12
N LEU A 9 -49.27 23.53 14.30
CA LEU A 9 -48.80 22.24 13.77
C LEU A 9 -47.60 22.52 12.84
N THR A 10 -46.41 22.31 13.34
CA THR A 10 -45.20 22.25 12.51
C THR A 10 -45.38 21.08 11.54
N ALA A 11 -45.49 21.39 10.24
CA ALA A 11 -45.54 20.35 9.21
C ALA A 11 -44.25 19.53 9.27
N GLU A 12 -44.41 18.23 9.54
CA GLU A 12 -43.25 17.31 9.48
C GLU A 12 -42.64 17.33 8.08
N PRO A 13 -41.32 17.35 7.97
CA PRO A 13 -40.65 17.33 6.68
C PRO A 13 -40.99 16.05 5.92
N THR A 14 -41.43 16.20 4.66
CA THR A 14 -41.82 15.10 3.78
C THR A 14 -40.95 15.09 2.52
N HIS A 15 -40.79 13.92 1.88
CA HIS A 15 -40.19 13.77 0.56
C HIS A 15 -40.99 12.80 -0.31
N GLY A 16 -40.68 12.75 -1.62
CA GLY A 16 -41.39 11.86 -2.53
C GLY A 16 -40.93 10.42 -2.41
N CYS A 17 -41.87 9.46 -2.42
CA CYS A 17 -41.59 8.03 -2.53
C CYS A 17 -40.73 7.78 -3.79
N VAL A 18 -39.63 7.04 -3.65
CA VAL A 18 -38.67 6.77 -4.74
C VAL A 18 -39.28 6.00 -5.92
N ARG A 19 -40.43 5.35 -5.74
CA ARG A 19 -41.07 4.54 -6.77
C ARG A 19 -42.28 5.23 -7.41
N CYS A 20 -43.10 5.94 -6.66
CA CYS A 20 -44.35 6.54 -7.18
C CYS A 20 -44.48 8.04 -6.97
N GLY A 21 -43.53 8.70 -6.24
CA GLY A 21 -43.54 10.12 -5.97
C GLY A 21 -44.52 10.58 -4.89
N ALA A 22 -45.31 9.70 -4.27
CA ALA A 22 -46.23 10.06 -3.19
C ALA A 22 -45.47 10.66 -2.00
N GLN A 23 -46.01 11.73 -1.38
CA GLN A 23 -45.40 12.36 -0.21
C GLN A 23 -45.43 11.41 0.99
N ILE A 24 -44.25 11.17 1.54
CA ILE A 24 -44.04 10.29 2.71
C ILE A 24 -43.12 10.98 3.72
N PRO A 25 -43.18 10.56 5.00
CA PRO A 25 -42.26 11.04 6.02
C PRO A 25 -40.78 10.84 5.61
N ILE A 26 -39.90 11.75 6.03
CA ILE A 26 -38.47 11.74 5.66
C ILE A 26 -37.76 10.45 6.09
N GLU A 27 -38.31 9.73 7.07
CA GLU A 27 -37.77 8.48 7.59
C GLU A 27 -38.09 7.25 6.74
N ALA A 28 -39.06 7.37 5.81
CA ALA A 28 -39.48 6.29 4.93
C ALA A 28 -39.00 6.53 3.49
N SER A 29 -38.40 5.57 2.83
CA SER A 29 -37.97 5.67 1.42
C SER A 29 -39.08 5.26 0.42
N MET A 30 -40.05 4.49 0.88
CA MET A 30 -41.19 4.03 0.06
C MET A 30 -42.49 4.15 0.83
N CYS A 31 -43.61 4.48 0.11
CA CYS A 31 -44.96 4.47 0.68
C CYS A 31 -45.46 3.02 0.93
N GLU A 32 -46.47 2.88 1.76
CA GLU A 32 -47.06 1.57 2.07
C GLU A 32 -47.53 0.79 0.84
N GLY A 33 -48.07 1.48 -0.17
CA GLY A 33 -48.46 0.84 -1.42
C GLY A 33 -47.34 0.30 -2.26
N CYS A 34 -46.11 0.88 -2.14
CA CYS A 34 -44.90 0.43 -2.82
C CYS A 34 -44.06 -0.54 -1.99
N ASN A 35 -44.32 -0.62 -0.68
CA ASN A 35 -43.66 -1.52 0.26
C ASN A 35 -44.73 -2.39 1.03
N PRO A 36 -45.38 -3.30 0.31
CA PRO A 36 -46.45 -4.10 0.90
C PRO A 36 -46.04 -5.03 2.05
N LEU A 37 -44.72 -5.30 2.14
CA LEU A 37 -44.14 -6.13 3.20
C LEU A 37 -43.71 -5.33 4.45
N GLY A 38 -43.86 -3.98 4.41
CA GLY A 38 -43.50 -3.11 5.52
C GLY A 38 -41.99 -3.16 5.91
N LEU A 39 -41.14 -3.53 4.97
CA LEU A 39 -39.70 -3.63 5.23
C LEU A 39 -39.13 -2.23 5.51
N LYS A 40 -38.56 -2.04 6.67
CA LYS A 40 -37.86 -0.80 7.01
C LYS A 40 -36.60 -0.72 6.16
N ALA A 41 -36.50 0.29 5.30
CA ALA A 41 -35.25 0.59 4.63
C ALA A 41 -34.20 0.99 5.71
N PRO A 42 -32.97 0.45 5.63
CA PRO A 42 -31.92 0.90 6.53
C PRO A 42 -31.69 2.40 6.31
N ALA A 43 -31.58 3.18 7.39
CA ALA A 43 -31.28 4.60 7.28
C ALA A 43 -29.99 4.78 6.49
N ALA A 44 -29.94 5.77 5.59
CA ALA A 44 -28.76 6.04 4.76
C ALA A 44 -27.46 6.14 5.59
N SER A 45 -27.55 6.71 6.81
CA SER A 45 -26.43 6.79 7.76
C SER A 45 -25.95 5.40 8.24
N GLN A 46 -26.85 4.43 8.41
CA GLN A 46 -26.48 3.06 8.83
C GLN A 46 -25.80 2.31 7.67
N ALA A 47 -26.32 2.45 6.44
CA ALA A 47 -25.71 1.84 5.26
C ALA A 47 -24.28 2.38 5.03
N HIS A 48 -24.08 3.68 5.12
CA HIS A 48 -22.76 4.29 5.04
C HIS A 48 -21.83 3.85 6.18
N GLY A 49 -22.34 3.81 7.42
CA GLY A 49 -21.58 3.34 8.58
C GLY A 49 -21.06 1.91 8.41
N ILE A 50 -21.90 0.99 7.93
CA ILE A 50 -21.50 -0.40 7.67
C ILE A 50 -20.46 -0.49 6.55
N ALA A 51 -20.65 0.30 5.47
CA ALA A 51 -19.69 0.34 4.37
C ALA A 51 -18.32 0.85 4.82
N PHE A 52 -18.26 1.95 5.57
CA PHE A 52 -17.01 2.49 6.11
C PHE A 52 -16.34 1.53 7.11
N LEU A 53 -17.12 0.87 7.97
CA LEU A 53 -16.59 -0.14 8.88
C LEU A 53 -15.99 -1.31 8.09
N GLY A 54 -16.69 -1.81 7.06
CA GLY A 54 -16.21 -2.90 6.21
C GLY A 54 -14.91 -2.55 5.49
N ILE A 55 -14.82 -1.36 4.91
CA ILE A 55 -13.59 -0.85 4.27
C ILE A 55 -12.47 -0.75 5.32
N GLY A 56 -12.74 -0.17 6.48
CA GLY A 56 -11.76 -0.04 7.56
C GLY A 56 -11.18 -1.38 8.00
N VAL A 57 -12.05 -2.36 8.22
CA VAL A 57 -11.63 -3.73 8.59
C VAL A 57 -10.81 -4.36 7.47
N ALA A 58 -11.22 -4.23 6.21
CA ALA A 58 -10.48 -4.77 5.07
C ALA A 58 -9.06 -4.17 4.95
N VAL A 59 -8.92 -2.86 5.14
CA VAL A 59 -7.63 -2.17 5.14
C VAL A 59 -6.73 -2.67 6.27
N VAL A 60 -7.26 -2.84 7.48
CA VAL A 60 -6.50 -3.38 8.62
C VAL A 60 -6.03 -4.81 8.34
N ILE A 61 -6.92 -5.67 7.82
CA ILE A 61 -6.55 -7.05 7.46
C ILE A 61 -5.45 -7.05 6.41
N MET A 62 -5.58 -6.25 5.34
CA MET A 62 -4.54 -6.15 4.32
C MET A 62 -3.21 -5.66 4.87
N ALA A 63 -3.21 -4.68 5.77
CA ALA A 63 -2.01 -4.18 6.42
C ALA A 63 -1.33 -5.27 7.27
N VAL A 64 -2.09 -6.04 8.02
CA VAL A 64 -1.57 -7.17 8.81
C VAL A 64 -1.00 -8.25 7.91
N VAL A 65 -1.72 -8.65 6.86
CA VAL A 65 -1.23 -9.65 5.89
C VAL A 65 0.05 -9.20 5.22
N ALA A 66 0.12 -7.93 4.77
CA ALA A 66 1.33 -7.37 4.18
C ALA A 66 2.51 -7.39 5.15
N ARG A 67 2.28 -7.03 6.41
CA ARG A 67 3.31 -7.10 7.46
C ARG A 67 3.80 -8.53 7.70
N LEU A 68 2.91 -9.51 7.73
CA LEU A 68 3.28 -10.91 7.91
C LEU A 68 4.04 -11.46 6.70
N ALA A 69 3.69 -11.02 5.48
CA ALA A 69 4.36 -11.46 4.25
C ALA A 69 5.82 -11.02 4.17
N ILE A 70 6.16 -9.84 4.71
CA ILE A 70 7.54 -9.32 4.73
C ILE A 70 8.25 -9.57 6.07
N ALA A 71 7.56 -10.15 7.05
CA ALA A 71 8.13 -10.40 8.36
C ALA A 71 9.33 -11.34 8.26
N GLY A 72 10.45 -10.92 8.81
CA GLY A 72 11.68 -11.69 8.83
C GLY A 72 12.54 -11.60 7.57
N ILE A 73 12.12 -10.88 6.51
CA ILE A 73 12.99 -10.57 5.37
C ILE A 73 13.93 -9.42 5.76
N GLY A 74 15.26 -9.65 5.60
CA GLY A 74 16.27 -8.67 5.99
C GLY A 74 16.37 -8.42 7.52
N PRO A 75 17.23 -7.51 7.92
CA PRO A 75 18.03 -6.62 7.09
C PRO A 75 19.08 -7.33 6.24
N PHE A 76 19.43 -6.69 5.13
CA PHE A 76 20.49 -7.18 4.24
C PHE A 76 21.78 -6.38 4.47
N TYR A 77 22.90 -7.09 4.36
CA TYR A 77 24.23 -6.48 4.39
C TYR A 77 24.97 -6.84 3.11
N SER A 78 25.50 -5.83 2.42
CA SER A 78 26.14 -6.01 1.12
C SER A 78 27.57 -5.46 1.11
N THR A 79 28.46 -6.12 0.40
CA THR A 79 29.83 -5.66 0.14
C THR A 79 30.22 -6.02 -1.29
N VAL A 80 30.98 -5.13 -1.94
CA VAL A 80 31.64 -5.43 -3.20
C VAL A 80 32.93 -6.19 -2.89
N THR A 81 33.07 -7.39 -3.46
CA THR A 81 34.24 -8.25 -3.24
C THR A 81 35.21 -8.22 -4.40
N ASN A 82 34.74 -7.98 -5.63
CA ASN A 82 35.57 -7.89 -6.81
C ASN A 82 34.99 -6.95 -7.86
N VAL A 83 35.85 -6.26 -8.61
CA VAL A 83 35.49 -5.44 -9.76
C VAL A 83 36.46 -5.76 -10.91
N ALA A 84 35.94 -6.22 -12.02
CA ALA A 84 36.74 -6.56 -13.20
C ALA A 84 36.16 -5.97 -14.49
N PRO A 85 36.97 -5.60 -15.48
CA PRO A 85 36.46 -5.12 -16.75
C PRO A 85 35.86 -6.28 -17.57
N GLU A 86 34.72 -6.03 -18.21
CA GLU A 86 34.05 -7.01 -19.07
C GLU A 86 33.34 -6.35 -20.24
N GLY A 87 33.82 -6.60 -21.46
CA GLY A 87 33.08 -6.27 -22.69
C GLY A 87 32.64 -4.81 -22.85
N GLY A 88 33.40 -3.83 -22.31
CA GLY A 88 32.98 -2.42 -22.30
C GLY A 88 32.15 -1.99 -21.07
N ALA A 89 32.07 -2.85 -20.08
CA ALA A 89 31.38 -2.65 -18.81
C ALA A 89 32.26 -3.11 -17.64
N LEU A 90 31.75 -3.04 -16.43
CA LEU A 90 32.38 -3.62 -15.24
C LEU A 90 31.55 -4.80 -14.74
N ARG A 91 32.19 -5.94 -14.52
CA ARG A 91 31.64 -7.04 -13.73
C ARG A 91 31.94 -6.77 -12.26
N VAL A 92 30.90 -6.68 -11.45
CA VAL A 92 30.99 -6.42 -10.02
C VAL A 92 30.48 -7.64 -9.29
N THR A 93 31.32 -8.27 -8.46
CA THR A 93 30.90 -9.36 -7.60
C THR A 93 30.44 -8.79 -6.25
N VAL A 94 29.20 -9.05 -5.89
CA VAL A 94 28.57 -8.59 -4.64
C VAL A 94 28.39 -9.78 -3.70
N ALA A 95 28.84 -9.62 -2.46
CA ALA A 95 28.48 -10.51 -1.36
C ALA A 95 27.27 -9.92 -0.64
N LEU A 96 26.15 -10.64 -0.62
CA LEU A 96 24.92 -10.23 0.03
C LEU A 96 24.56 -11.20 1.15
N THR A 97 24.45 -10.70 2.36
CA THR A 97 24.05 -11.48 3.53
C THR A 97 22.64 -11.10 3.97
N ASN A 98 21.76 -12.08 4.09
CA ASN A 98 20.45 -11.91 4.69
C ASN A 98 20.53 -12.19 6.19
N GLN A 99 20.39 -11.15 7.02
CA GLN A 99 20.40 -11.26 8.49
C GLN A 99 19.00 -11.52 9.07
N GLY A 100 17.99 -11.64 8.22
CA GLY A 100 16.62 -11.95 8.62
C GLY A 100 16.42 -13.42 8.97
N SER A 101 15.16 -13.77 9.27
CA SER A 101 14.71 -15.11 9.59
C SER A 101 13.93 -15.81 8.47
N ALA A 102 13.62 -15.07 7.37
CA ALA A 102 12.95 -15.57 6.17
C ALA A 102 13.81 -15.38 4.93
N PRO A 103 13.71 -16.24 3.90
CA PRO A 103 14.38 -16.04 2.63
C PRO A 103 13.79 -14.82 1.91
N GLY A 104 14.64 -14.04 1.25
CA GLY A 104 14.19 -12.83 0.55
C GLY A 104 15.19 -12.31 -0.46
N SER A 105 14.73 -11.44 -1.33
CA SER A 105 15.51 -10.60 -2.24
C SER A 105 15.37 -9.13 -1.85
N THR A 106 16.24 -8.29 -2.38
CA THR A 106 16.24 -6.85 -2.11
C THR A 106 16.75 -6.08 -3.30
N THR A 107 16.40 -4.80 -3.38
CA THR A 107 16.96 -3.91 -4.38
C THR A 107 18.33 -3.42 -3.93
N CYS A 108 19.29 -3.54 -4.79
CA CYS A 108 20.65 -3.09 -4.58
C CYS A 108 21.00 -1.92 -5.51
N ARG A 109 21.80 -1.00 -4.99
CA ARG A 109 22.37 0.10 -5.74
C ARG A 109 23.89 -0.04 -5.72
N ILE A 110 24.51 0.04 -6.90
CA ILE A 110 25.97 0.18 -7.04
C ILE A 110 26.28 1.62 -7.42
N ASP A 111 27.23 2.22 -6.73
CA ASP A 111 27.72 3.57 -7.00
C ASP A 111 29.23 3.70 -6.69
N ASP A 112 29.78 4.81 -7.14
CA ASP A 112 31.15 5.22 -6.79
C ASP A 112 31.10 6.04 -5.50
N PRO A 113 31.72 5.58 -4.40
CA PRO A 113 31.72 6.31 -3.14
C PRO A 113 32.51 7.63 -3.17
N SER A 114 33.34 7.84 -4.21
CA SER A 114 34.07 9.09 -4.38
C SER A 114 33.21 10.21 -4.98
N GLU A 115 32.12 9.86 -5.68
CA GLU A 115 31.16 10.80 -6.25
C GLU A 115 30.06 11.09 -5.20
N ARG A 116 30.13 12.28 -4.60
CA ARG A 116 29.14 12.69 -3.59
C ARG A 116 27.84 13.10 -4.24
N GLY A 117 26.78 12.34 -3.99
CA GLY A 117 25.44 12.65 -4.44
C GLY A 117 24.73 11.45 -5.08
N ILE A 118 23.47 11.65 -5.47
CA ILE A 118 22.74 10.73 -6.35
C ILE A 118 23.24 11.06 -7.76
N GLY A 119 24.45 10.57 -8.11
CA GLY A 119 24.96 10.73 -9.46
C GLY A 119 24.04 10.02 -10.46
N PRO A 120 23.92 10.51 -11.70
CA PRO A 120 23.15 9.86 -12.77
C PRO A 120 23.66 8.46 -13.12
N GLU A 121 24.80 8.06 -12.57
CA GLU A 121 25.53 6.85 -12.93
C GLU A 121 25.27 5.66 -11.99
N ALA A 122 24.53 5.83 -10.88
CA ALA A 122 24.20 4.70 -10.02
C ALA A 122 23.34 3.67 -10.75
N GLN A 123 23.69 2.40 -10.64
CA GLN A 123 22.92 1.31 -11.24
C GLN A 123 22.14 0.55 -10.17
N PHE A 124 20.85 0.34 -10.42
CA PHE A 124 19.96 -0.45 -9.56
C PHE A 124 19.74 -1.83 -10.18
N PHE A 125 19.64 -2.82 -9.32
CA PHE A 125 19.32 -4.19 -9.71
C PHE A 125 18.63 -4.91 -8.55
N GLU A 126 17.91 -5.97 -8.87
CA GLU A 126 17.30 -6.85 -7.87
C GLU A 126 18.25 -8.01 -7.55
N SER A 127 18.47 -8.29 -6.28
CA SER A 127 19.31 -9.41 -5.85
C SER A 127 18.61 -10.75 -6.08
N PRO A 128 19.36 -11.84 -6.28
CA PRO A 128 18.81 -13.18 -6.12
C PRO A 128 18.29 -13.40 -4.70
N GLN A 129 17.40 -14.37 -4.53
CA GLN A 129 16.88 -14.74 -3.21
C GLN A 129 17.98 -15.32 -2.32
N VAL A 130 18.15 -14.76 -1.12
CA VAL A 130 19.14 -15.19 -0.13
C VAL A 130 18.45 -15.85 1.05
N GLN A 131 18.90 -17.02 1.44
CA GLN A 131 18.39 -17.77 2.59
C GLN A 131 18.75 -17.06 3.91
N PRO A 132 17.96 -17.25 4.97
CA PRO A 132 18.23 -16.66 6.29
C PRO A 132 19.63 -16.99 6.80
N GLY A 133 20.34 -15.98 7.29
CA GLY A 133 21.68 -16.13 7.84
C GLY A 133 22.75 -16.56 6.83
N LYS A 134 22.46 -16.56 5.52
CA LYS A 134 23.42 -16.95 4.48
C LYS A 134 23.95 -15.74 3.72
N THR A 135 25.17 -15.91 3.22
CA THR A 135 25.80 -14.98 2.28
C THR A 135 25.79 -15.62 0.90
N LEU A 136 25.34 -14.88 -0.10
CA LEU A 136 25.37 -15.25 -1.51
C LEU A 136 26.30 -14.33 -2.26
N LEU A 137 27.19 -14.91 -3.07
CA LEU A 137 28.02 -14.19 -4.03
C LEU A 137 27.32 -14.24 -5.39
N PHE A 138 27.20 -13.10 -6.04
CA PHE A 138 26.67 -13.02 -7.39
C PHE A 138 27.30 -11.87 -8.16
N ASP A 139 27.33 -12.00 -9.49
CA ASP A 139 27.92 -11.03 -10.39
C ASP A 139 26.86 -10.16 -11.03
N VAL A 140 27.16 -8.87 -11.16
CA VAL A 140 26.32 -7.89 -11.86
C VAL A 140 27.19 -7.18 -12.89
N VAL A 141 26.66 -7.02 -14.11
CA VAL A 141 27.31 -6.21 -15.15
C VAL A 141 26.81 -4.77 -15.04
N VAL A 142 27.72 -3.86 -14.77
CA VAL A 142 27.45 -2.44 -14.57
C VAL A 142 27.97 -1.68 -15.77
N THR A 143 27.05 -1.07 -16.52
CA THR A 143 27.36 -0.32 -17.77
C THR A 143 27.42 1.18 -17.56
N SER A 144 26.73 1.70 -16.53
CA SER A 144 26.60 3.13 -16.25
C SER A 144 27.87 3.77 -15.68
N LEU A 145 28.76 2.97 -15.08
CA LEU A 145 29.94 3.45 -14.38
C LEU A 145 31.23 3.41 -15.23
N GLY A 146 31.10 3.24 -16.55
CA GLY A 146 32.27 3.18 -17.46
C GLY A 146 33.01 1.86 -17.38
N THR A 147 34.28 1.85 -17.83
CA THR A 147 35.13 0.65 -17.98
C THR A 147 36.35 0.62 -17.08
N GLN A 148 36.62 1.70 -16.34
CA GLN A 148 37.76 1.78 -15.45
C GLN A 148 37.47 1.12 -14.11
N VAL A 149 38.36 0.19 -13.73
CA VAL A 149 38.29 -0.47 -12.43
C VAL A 149 38.57 0.59 -11.34
N ARG A 150 37.62 0.74 -10.45
CA ARG A 150 37.67 1.67 -9.31
C ARG A 150 36.94 1.08 -8.09
N PRO A 151 37.17 1.58 -6.89
CA PRO A 151 36.41 1.17 -5.72
C PRO A 151 34.93 1.49 -5.93
N LEU A 152 34.07 0.49 -5.84
CA LEU A 152 32.61 0.64 -5.91
C LEU A 152 31.97 0.23 -4.60
N SER A 153 30.86 0.83 -4.27
CA SER A 153 30.02 0.45 -3.13
C SER A 153 28.72 -0.20 -3.61
N ALA A 154 28.24 -1.18 -2.85
CA ALA A 154 26.92 -1.75 -3.02
C ALA A 154 26.10 -1.50 -1.77
N ASN A 155 24.92 -0.95 -1.94
CA ASN A 155 23.96 -0.72 -0.86
C ASN A 155 22.64 -1.43 -1.22
N CYS A 156 22.24 -2.39 -0.39
CA CYS A 156 21.05 -3.21 -0.60
C CYS A 156 20.06 -2.97 0.55
N SER A 157 18.84 -2.52 0.23
CA SER A 157 17.81 -2.17 1.22
C SER A 157 16.40 -2.47 0.73
#